data_e47d541e4cf6f42a2e6971035d96de49
#
_entry.id   e47d541e4cf6f42a2e6971035d96de49
#
_cell.length_a   1.000
_cell.length_b   1.000
_cell.length_c   1.000
_cell.angle_alpha   90.00
_cell.angle_beta   90.00
_cell.angle_gamma   90.00
#
_symmetry.space_group_name_H-M   'P 1'
#
loop_
_entity.id
_entity.type
_entity.pdbx_description
1 polymer ?
#
loop_
_entity_poly.entity_id
_entity_poly.type
_entity_poly.pdbx_seq_one_letter_code
_entity_poly.pdbx_strand_id
1 'polypeptide(L)'
;MATHLDLDEQEQLDQLKHFWNTYGTLITWVVLLVAGAFVAWNGWQYFQRNKAAQAAALYDEVERSTQSGDVERIQRVLGDMKERFAGTAYAQQAGLLAAKTLYEKGNLEASRAALGWVAQSAVDPGYQAVAKLRLAAELLDNKSHDEALKQLSGNVPKEFEPLVADRKGDILMAQGKRDEAQAEYRKAWTGLGATSDYRRLVEFKLNAAGVDPKSLAPVITVTPAAPKTS
;
A
#
# COMPACT_ATOMS: atom_id res chain seq x y z
N MET A 1 -27.72 64.90 12.66
CA MET A 1 -28.96 64.21 12.96
C MET A 1 -28.57 62.96 13.70
N ALA A 2 -28.70 62.91 15.01
CA ALA A 2 -28.49 61.72 15.78
C ALA A 2 -29.76 60.84 15.69
N THR A 3 -29.70 59.73 15.01
CA THR A 3 -30.76 58.77 14.97
C THR A 3 -30.90 58.19 16.40
N HIS A 4 -32.00 58.58 17.06
CA HIS A 4 -32.41 57.89 18.29
C HIS A 4 -32.80 56.46 17.93
N LEU A 5 -31.99 55.49 18.34
CA LEU A 5 -32.32 54.05 18.27
C LEU A 5 -33.58 53.83 19.09
N ASP A 6 -34.52 53.02 18.56
CA ASP A 6 -35.74 52.61 19.24
C ASP A 6 -35.38 51.78 20.49
N LEU A 7 -36.24 51.77 21.51
CA LEU A 7 -35.98 51.04 22.77
C LEU A 7 -35.67 49.58 22.54
N ASP A 8 -36.32 48.93 21.56
CA ASP A 8 -36.07 47.53 21.19
C ASP A 8 -34.69 47.35 20.58
N GLU A 9 -34.16 48.29 19.78
CA GLU A 9 -32.82 48.27 19.22
C GLU A 9 -31.75 48.47 20.28
N GLN A 10 -32.01 49.30 21.30
CA GLN A 10 -31.09 49.45 22.43
C GLN A 10 -30.99 48.22 23.31
N GLU A 11 -32.11 47.51 23.54
CA GLU A 11 -32.13 46.27 24.31
C GLU A 11 -31.39 45.14 23.61
N GLN A 12 -31.54 45.03 22.28
CA GLN A 12 -30.79 44.06 21.46
C GLN A 12 -29.27 44.33 21.45
N LEU A 13 -28.89 45.61 21.40
CA LEU A 13 -27.48 46.01 21.47
C LEU A 13 -26.87 45.69 22.84
N ASP A 14 -27.60 45.89 23.92
CA ASP A 14 -27.13 45.61 25.27
C ASP A 14 -27.04 44.08 25.51
N GLN A 15 -27.94 43.30 25.00
CA GLN A 15 -27.86 41.83 25.02
C GLN A 15 -26.63 41.35 24.23
N LEU A 16 -26.34 41.92 23.06
CA LEU A 16 -25.16 41.58 22.27
C LEU A 16 -23.86 41.98 22.98
N LYS A 17 -23.82 43.15 23.62
CA LYS A 17 -22.65 43.59 24.42
C LYS A 17 -22.42 42.66 25.62
N HIS A 18 -23.49 42.26 26.30
CA HIS A 18 -23.42 41.34 27.41
C HIS A 18 -22.87 39.98 27.01
N PHE A 19 -23.38 39.42 25.88
CA PHE A 19 -22.90 38.19 25.29
C PHE A 19 -21.40 38.30 24.93
N TRP A 20 -20.99 39.40 24.30
CA TRP A 20 -19.60 39.61 23.92
C TRP A 20 -18.67 39.79 25.11
N ASN A 21 -19.12 40.48 26.15
CA ASN A 21 -18.36 40.63 27.38
C ASN A 21 -18.16 39.30 28.13
N THR A 22 -19.15 38.41 28.05
CA THR A 22 -19.11 37.09 28.71
C THR A 22 -18.31 36.06 27.91
N TYR A 23 -18.53 36.00 26.60
CA TYR A 23 -17.97 34.94 25.75
C TYR A 23 -16.90 35.41 24.77
N GLY A 24 -16.73 36.71 24.56
CA GLY A 24 -15.84 37.29 23.55
C GLY A 24 -14.40 36.82 23.68
N THR A 25 -13.86 36.72 24.87
CA THR A 25 -12.51 36.23 25.11
C THR A 25 -12.37 34.77 24.73
N LEU A 26 -13.36 33.94 25.08
CA LEU A 26 -13.38 32.52 24.75
C LEU A 26 -13.49 32.31 23.22
N ILE A 27 -14.39 33.05 22.58
CA ILE A 27 -14.57 33.04 21.12
C ILE A 27 -13.27 33.46 20.42
N THR A 28 -12.62 34.51 20.89
CA THR A 28 -11.34 34.98 20.35
C THR A 28 -10.26 33.88 20.41
N TRP A 29 -10.13 33.21 21.57
CA TRP A 29 -9.17 32.10 21.71
C TRP A 29 -9.50 30.92 20.81
N VAL A 30 -10.78 30.57 20.69
CA VAL A 30 -11.19 29.50 19.77
C VAL A 30 -10.86 29.84 18.30
N VAL A 31 -11.16 31.09 17.89
CA VAL A 31 -10.83 31.57 16.53
C VAL A 31 -9.32 31.54 16.28
N LEU A 32 -8.51 32.01 17.25
CA LEU A 32 -7.05 31.97 17.14
C LEU A 32 -6.51 30.54 17.05
N LEU A 33 -7.07 29.61 17.84
CA LEU A 33 -6.70 28.20 17.78
C LEU A 33 -7.01 27.57 16.42
N VAL A 34 -8.20 27.82 15.88
CA VAL A 34 -8.62 27.34 14.57
C VAL A 34 -7.76 27.93 13.46
N ALA A 35 -7.51 29.25 13.50
CA ALA A 35 -6.64 29.92 12.55
C ALA A 35 -5.20 29.39 12.62
N GLY A 36 -4.65 29.17 13.83
CA GLY A 36 -3.33 28.58 14.01
C GLY A 36 -3.24 27.15 13.46
N ALA A 37 -4.23 26.32 13.74
CA ALA A 37 -4.32 24.96 13.19
C ALA A 37 -4.41 24.97 11.66
N PHE A 38 -5.18 25.89 11.09
CA PHE A 38 -5.30 26.04 9.63
C PHE A 38 -3.97 26.44 8.97
N VAL A 39 -3.25 27.41 9.55
CA VAL A 39 -1.92 27.84 9.07
C VAL A 39 -0.92 26.69 9.18
N ALA A 40 -0.89 25.97 10.30
CA ALA A 40 -0.01 24.82 10.51
C ALA A 40 -0.30 23.72 9.47
N TRP A 41 -1.58 23.41 9.23
CA TRP A 41 -2.00 22.44 8.21
C TRP A 41 -1.57 22.83 6.80
N ASN A 42 -1.80 24.09 6.39
CA ASN A 42 -1.40 24.57 5.07
C ASN A 42 0.13 24.58 4.92
N GLY A 43 0.87 25.01 5.94
CA GLY A 43 2.34 24.96 5.95
C GLY A 43 2.88 23.54 5.81
N TRP A 44 2.31 22.59 6.56
CA TRP A 44 2.63 21.18 6.44
C TRP A 44 2.35 20.64 5.03
N GLN A 45 1.19 20.95 4.47
CA GLN A 45 0.80 20.49 3.14
C GLN A 45 1.69 21.08 2.05
N TYR A 46 2.07 22.36 2.17
CA TYR A 46 3.04 22.99 1.27
C TYR A 46 4.40 22.30 1.32
N PHE A 47 4.90 22.01 2.51
CA PHE A 47 6.16 21.31 2.69
C PHE A 47 6.13 19.90 2.09
N GLN A 48 5.05 19.14 2.30
CA GLN A 48 4.86 17.81 1.74
C GLN A 48 4.79 17.83 0.21
N ARG A 49 4.07 18.80 -0.37
CA ARG A 49 3.99 18.96 -1.83
C ARG A 49 5.36 19.28 -2.45
N ASN A 50 6.10 20.17 -1.83
CA ASN A 50 7.44 20.53 -2.31
C ASN A 50 8.41 19.35 -2.21
N LYS A 51 8.36 18.60 -1.10
CA LYS A 51 9.15 17.38 -0.93
C LYS A 51 8.78 16.31 -1.98
N ALA A 52 7.49 16.13 -2.26
CA ALA A 52 7.01 15.22 -3.30
C ALA A 52 7.45 15.64 -4.70
N ALA A 53 7.43 16.94 -5.02
CA ALA A 53 7.89 17.46 -6.32
C ALA A 53 9.40 17.22 -6.53
N GLN A 54 10.21 17.43 -5.50
CA GLN A 54 11.65 17.12 -5.55
C GLN A 54 11.90 15.60 -5.67
N ALA A 55 11.11 14.77 -4.97
CA ALA A 55 11.18 13.33 -5.08
C ALA A 55 10.78 12.84 -6.49
N ALA A 56 9.78 13.47 -7.12
CA ALA A 56 9.38 13.16 -8.50
C ALA A 56 10.54 13.42 -9.49
N ALA A 57 11.20 14.59 -9.38
CA ALA A 57 12.35 14.91 -10.24
C ALA A 57 13.50 13.89 -10.09
N LEU A 58 13.76 13.43 -8.87
CA LEU A 58 14.76 12.40 -8.62
C LEU A 58 14.30 11.01 -9.11
N TYR A 59 12.99 10.72 -9.04
CA TYR A 59 12.40 9.51 -9.61
C TYR A 59 12.62 9.43 -11.12
N ASP A 60 12.44 10.54 -11.85
CA ASP A 60 12.73 10.61 -13.29
C ASP A 60 14.20 10.29 -13.60
N GLU A 61 15.11 10.60 -12.68
CA GLU A 61 16.53 10.24 -12.82
C GLU A 61 16.77 8.74 -12.58
N VAL A 62 16.07 8.15 -11.58
CA VAL A 62 16.08 6.69 -11.39
C VAL A 62 15.55 6.00 -12.65
N GLU A 63 14.43 6.47 -13.21
CA GLU A 63 13.85 5.91 -14.43
C GLU A 63 14.83 5.96 -15.62
N ARG A 64 15.46 7.11 -15.87
CA ARG A 64 16.48 7.23 -16.91
C ARG A 64 17.68 6.31 -16.69
N SER A 65 18.10 6.16 -15.44
CA SER A 65 19.22 5.26 -15.07
C SER A 65 18.85 3.80 -15.32
N THR A 66 17.59 3.41 -15.00
CA THR A 66 17.10 2.05 -15.26
C THR A 66 16.95 1.77 -16.76
N GLN A 67 16.51 2.75 -17.56
CA GLN A 67 16.42 2.63 -19.02
C GLN A 67 17.79 2.45 -19.66
N SER A 68 18.81 3.15 -19.18
CA SER A 68 20.21 2.96 -19.65
C SER A 68 20.83 1.67 -19.14
N GLY A 69 20.31 1.08 -18.07
CA GLY A 69 20.85 -0.10 -17.42
C GLY A 69 22.19 0.13 -16.72
N ASP A 70 22.49 1.39 -16.36
CA ASP A 70 23.69 1.77 -15.61
C ASP A 70 23.51 1.43 -14.12
N VAL A 71 24.02 0.28 -13.74
CA VAL A 71 23.90 -0.29 -12.38
C VAL A 71 24.44 0.64 -11.30
N GLU A 72 25.61 1.25 -11.54
CA GLU A 72 26.24 2.14 -10.56
C GLU A 72 25.41 3.41 -10.35
N ARG A 73 24.92 3.97 -11.44
CA ARG A 73 24.05 5.14 -11.39
C ARG A 73 22.72 4.84 -10.71
N ILE A 74 22.09 3.70 -11.02
CA ILE A 74 20.85 3.24 -10.35
C ILE A 74 21.05 3.18 -8.84
N GLN A 75 22.14 2.56 -8.38
CA GLN A 75 22.41 2.42 -6.94
C GLN A 75 22.66 3.79 -6.27
N ARG A 76 23.40 4.67 -6.93
CA ARG A 76 23.69 6.02 -6.41
C ARG A 76 22.41 6.85 -6.29
N VAL A 77 21.63 6.95 -7.36
CA VAL A 77 20.41 7.77 -7.36
C VAL A 77 19.36 7.19 -6.42
N LEU A 78 19.26 5.86 -6.32
CA LEU A 78 18.41 5.21 -5.31
C LEU A 78 18.89 5.50 -3.89
N GLY A 79 20.19 5.58 -3.66
CA GLY A 79 20.79 6.00 -2.39
C GLY A 79 20.31 7.40 -1.99
N ASP A 80 20.44 8.37 -2.89
CA ASP A 80 20.00 9.75 -2.68
C ASP A 80 18.47 9.81 -2.42
N MET A 81 17.70 8.99 -3.14
CA MET A 81 16.25 8.88 -2.94
C MET A 81 15.90 8.37 -1.54
N LYS A 82 16.59 7.33 -1.07
CA LYS A 82 16.40 6.75 0.26
C LYS A 82 16.76 7.73 1.37
N GLU A 83 17.84 8.47 1.20
CA GLU A 83 18.32 9.42 2.22
C GLU A 83 17.39 10.61 2.36
N ARG A 84 16.97 11.21 1.25
CA ARG A 84 16.27 12.48 1.24
C ARG A 84 14.74 12.35 1.24
N PHE A 85 14.21 11.29 0.63
CA PHE A 85 12.79 11.18 0.27
C PHE A 85 12.13 9.85 0.70
N ALA A 86 12.73 9.09 1.62
CA ALA A 86 12.27 7.77 2.04
C ALA A 86 10.76 7.66 2.30
N GLY A 87 10.15 8.69 2.91
CA GLY A 87 8.72 8.72 3.24
C GLY A 87 7.78 9.09 2.09
N THR A 88 8.26 9.17 0.85
CA THR A 88 7.42 9.51 -0.32
C THR A 88 7.07 8.26 -1.12
N ALA A 89 5.91 8.26 -1.80
CA ALA A 89 5.52 7.20 -2.72
C ALA A 89 6.55 7.04 -3.86
N TYR A 90 7.15 8.15 -4.32
CA TYR A 90 8.19 8.11 -5.35
C TYR A 90 9.42 7.31 -4.93
N ALA A 91 9.85 7.40 -3.68
CA ALA A 91 10.98 6.62 -3.18
C ALA A 91 10.67 5.11 -3.15
N GLN A 92 9.45 4.75 -2.80
CA GLN A 92 8.98 3.37 -2.78
C GLN A 92 8.91 2.78 -4.20
N GLN A 93 8.37 3.54 -5.15
CA GLN A 93 8.32 3.16 -6.56
C GLN A 93 9.73 3.07 -7.16
N ALA A 94 10.60 4.03 -6.86
CA ALA A 94 12.00 4.01 -7.29
C ALA A 94 12.72 2.74 -6.81
N GLY A 95 12.50 2.35 -5.54
CA GLY A 95 13.06 1.11 -4.99
C GLY A 95 12.61 -0.14 -5.73
N LEU A 96 11.30 -0.24 -6.05
CA LEU A 96 10.75 -1.37 -6.82
C LEU A 96 11.23 -1.40 -8.28
N LEU A 97 11.37 -0.22 -8.90
CA LEU A 97 11.85 -0.10 -10.28
C LEU A 97 13.34 -0.44 -10.38
N ALA A 98 14.15 0.14 -9.49
CA ALA A 98 15.58 -0.14 -9.41
C ALA A 98 15.83 -1.63 -9.15
N ALA A 99 15.13 -2.25 -8.21
CA ALA A 99 15.25 -3.67 -7.91
C ALA A 99 15.02 -4.53 -9.14
N LYS A 100 13.95 -4.27 -9.90
CA LYS A 100 13.65 -4.99 -11.15
C LYS A 100 14.84 -4.93 -12.12
N THR A 101 15.34 -3.74 -12.40
CA THR A 101 16.44 -3.56 -13.37
C THR A 101 17.74 -4.18 -12.87
N LEU A 102 18.02 -4.06 -11.57
CA LEU A 102 19.21 -4.68 -10.95
C LEU A 102 19.15 -6.20 -11.06
N TYR A 103 17.97 -6.81 -10.84
CA TYR A 103 17.76 -8.23 -11.03
C TYR A 103 17.99 -8.66 -12.49
N GLU A 104 17.41 -7.95 -13.47
CA GLU A 104 17.57 -8.21 -14.90
C GLU A 104 19.01 -8.07 -15.36
N LYS A 105 19.81 -7.23 -14.70
CA LYS A 105 21.26 -7.07 -14.94
C LYS A 105 22.13 -8.06 -14.17
N GLY A 106 21.53 -8.99 -13.41
CA GLY A 106 22.23 -10.00 -12.64
C GLY A 106 22.83 -9.50 -11.33
N ASN A 107 22.57 -8.25 -10.93
CA ASN A 107 23.02 -7.72 -9.65
C ASN A 107 21.99 -8.07 -8.55
N LEU A 108 21.95 -9.35 -8.20
CA LEU A 108 20.93 -9.91 -7.29
C LEU A 108 21.05 -9.37 -5.87
N GLU A 109 22.24 -9.08 -5.40
CA GLU A 109 22.46 -8.53 -4.06
C GLU A 109 21.84 -7.13 -3.94
N ALA A 110 22.13 -6.25 -4.88
CA ALA A 110 21.59 -4.90 -4.88
C ALA A 110 20.05 -4.90 -5.09
N SER A 111 19.52 -5.82 -5.93
CA SER A 111 18.09 -6.00 -6.09
C SER A 111 17.41 -6.35 -4.76
N ARG A 112 17.92 -7.37 -4.07
CA ARG A 112 17.40 -7.80 -2.76
C ARG A 112 17.52 -6.72 -1.71
N ALA A 113 18.61 -5.97 -1.70
CA ALA A 113 18.79 -4.84 -0.80
C ALA A 113 17.77 -3.72 -1.06
N ALA A 114 17.46 -3.44 -2.33
CA ALA A 114 16.42 -2.47 -2.70
C ALA A 114 15.02 -2.95 -2.29
N LEU A 115 14.67 -4.21 -2.58
CA LEU A 115 13.39 -4.81 -2.17
C LEU A 115 13.25 -4.88 -0.64
N GLY A 116 14.30 -5.31 0.06
CA GLY A 116 14.32 -5.37 1.52
C GLY A 116 14.09 -4.01 2.17
N TRP A 117 14.68 -2.95 1.59
CA TRP A 117 14.42 -1.59 2.04
C TRP A 117 12.95 -1.18 1.85
N VAL A 118 12.36 -1.42 0.67
CA VAL A 118 10.94 -1.11 0.43
C VAL A 118 10.04 -1.92 1.37
N ALA A 119 10.32 -3.21 1.54
CA ALA A 119 9.55 -4.10 2.41
C ALA A 119 9.50 -3.67 3.87
N GLN A 120 10.54 -2.96 4.34
CA GLN A 120 10.67 -2.52 5.74
C GLN A 120 10.29 -1.05 5.93
N SER A 121 10.58 -0.18 4.96
CA SER A 121 10.56 1.28 5.12
C SER A 121 9.43 1.95 4.36
N ALA A 122 8.72 1.26 3.46
CA ALA A 122 7.59 1.85 2.75
C ALA A 122 6.49 2.28 3.72
N VAL A 123 5.96 3.48 3.52
CA VAL A 123 4.86 4.00 4.33
C VAL A 123 3.54 3.32 3.95
N ASP A 124 3.37 3.01 2.67
CA ASP A 124 2.19 2.31 2.16
C ASP A 124 2.36 0.79 2.31
N PRO A 125 1.47 0.12 3.06
CA PRO A 125 1.52 -1.33 3.25
C PRO A 125 1.41 -2.15 1.95
N GLY A 126 0.79 -1.60 0.90
CA GLY A 126 0.72 -2.24 -0.41
C GLY A 126 2.10 -2.35 -1.06
N TYR A 127 2.90 -1.28 -1.02
CA TYR A 127 4.29 -1.34 -1.51
C TYR A 127 5.15 -2.30 -0.69
N GLN A 128 4.95 -2.37 0.64
CA GLN A 128 5.62 -3.38 1.47
C GLN A 128 5.27 -4.80 1.01
N ALA A 129 3.98 -5.08 0.78
CA ALA A 129 3.52 -6.40 0.33
C ALA A 129 4.10 -6.77 -1.05
N VAL A 130 4.09 -5.85 -2.02
CA VAL A 130 4.71 -6.06 -3.33
C VAL A 130 6.20 -6.35 -3.22
N ALA A 131 6.93 -5.59 -2.39
CA ALA A 131 8.36 -5.78 -2.18
C ALA A 131 8.66 -7.15 -1.54
N LYS A 132 7.90 -7.55 -0.52
CA LYS A 132 8.02 -8.88 0.12
C LYS A 132 7.77 -10.02 -0.88
N LEU A 133 6.73 -9.90 -1.72
CA LEU A 133 6.41 -10.90 -2.74
C LEU A 133 7.52 -11.05 -3.79
N ARG A 134 8.11 -9.93 -4.24
CA ARG A 134 9.22 -9.94 -5.18
C ARG A 134 10.50 -10.48 -4.55
N LEU A 135 10.82 -10.06 -3.34
CA LEU A 135 11.98 -10.56 -2.60
C LEU A 135 11.89 -12.07 -2.35
N ALA A 136 10.71 -12.55 -1.97
CA ALA A 136 10.47 -13.98 -1.82
C ALA A 136 10.63 -14.76 -3.13
N ALA A 137 10.25 -14.15 -4.27
CA ALA A 137 10.47 -14.75 -5.59
C ALA A 137 11.96 -14.87 -5.92
N GLU A 138 12.74 -13.81 -5.75
CA GLU A 138 14.19 -13.82 -5.97
C GLU A 138 14.93 -14.81 -5.05
N LEU A 139 14.46 -14.93 -3.79
CA LEU A 139 15.00 -15.91 -2.85
C LEU A 139 14.64 -17.35 -3.24
N LEU A 140 13.44 -17.57 -3.79
CA LEU A 140 13.02 -18.86 -4.34
C LEU A 140 13.91 -19.28 -5.52
N ASP A 141 14.13 -18.37 -6.47
CA ASP A 141 15.01 -18.61 -7.63
C ASP A 141 16.45 -18.95 -7.18
N ASN A 142 16.89 -18.38 -6.08
CA ASN A 142 18.18 -18.68 -5.46
C ASN A 142 18.17 -19.91 -4.53
N LYS A 143 17.04 -20.65 -4.46
CA LYS A 143 16.85 -21.83 -3.58
C LYS A 143 16.96 -21.54 -2.06
N SER A 144 16.86 -20.27 -1.65
CA SER A 144 16.85 -19.83 -0.25
C SER A 144 15.43 -19.92 0.31
N HIS A 145 14.84 -21.12 0.32
CA HIS A 145 13.42 -21.36 0.59
C HIS A 145 12.96 -20.86 1.96
N ASP A 146 13.74 -21.10 3.01
CA ASP A 146 13.36 -20.71 4.38
C ASP A 146 13.37 -19.20 4.55
N GLU A 147 14.33 -18.53 3.94
CA GLU A 147 14.38 -17.05 3.90
C GLU A 147 13.19 -16.49 3.11
N ALA A 148 12.85 -17.12 1.98
CA ALA A 148 11.70 -16.72 1.18
C ALA A 148 10.38 -16.82 1.99
N LEU A 149 10.16 -17.93 2.70
CA LEU A 149 8.99 -18.08 3.59
C LEU A 149 9.00 -17.04 4.72
N LYS A 150 10.17 -16.71 5.27
CA LYS A 150 10.30 -15.68 6.31
C LYS A 150 9.89 -14.31 5.82
N GLN A 151 10.21 -13.94 4.57
CA GLN A 151 9.78 -12.65 3.98
C GLN A 151 8.26 -12.55 3.85
N LEU A 152 7.58 -13.67 3.66
CA LEU A 152 6.12 -13.75 3.54
C LEU A 152 5.40 -13.94 4.89
N SER A 153 6.13 -13.90 6.00
CA SER A 153 5.55 -13.93 7.33
C SER A 153 5.06 -12.54 7.76
N GLY A 154 4.11 -12.52 8.70
CA GLY A 154 3.54 -11.27 9.24
C GLY A 154 2.32 -10.76 8.46
N ASN A 155 1.81 -9.62 8.91
CA ASN A 155 0.59 -9.06 8.35
C ASN A 155 0.86 -8.40 6.99
N VAL A 156 -0.10 -8.58 6.08
CA VAL A 156 -0.19 -7.88 4.80
C VAL A 156 -1.63 -7.38 4.63
N PRO A 157 -1.89 -6.37 3.80
CA PRO A 157 -3.25 -5.98 3.46
C PRO A 157 -4.04 -7.15 2.87
N LYS A 158 -5.33 -7.23 3.17
CA LYS A 158 -6.20 -8.37 2.81
C LYS A 158 -6.18 -8.70 1.32
N GLU A 159 -6.08 -7.69 0.47
CA GLU A 159 -5.99 -7.83 -0.98
C GLU A 159 -4.73 -8.57 -1.44
N PHE A 160 -3.67 -8.60 -0.62
CA PHE A 160 -2.43 -9.31 -0.92
C PHE A 160 -2.35 -10.71 -0.30
N GLU A 161 -3.23 -11.05 0.65
CA GLU A 161 -3.23 -12.38 1.30
C GLU A 161 -3.27 -13.55 0.30
N PRO A 162 -4.12 -13.51 -0.75
CA PRO A 162 -4.14 -14.58 -1.75
C PRO A 162 -2.83 -14.71 -2.53
N LEU A 163 -2.18 -13.59 -2.85
CA LEU A 163 -0.89 -13.57 -3.55
C LEU A 163 0.25 -14.10 -2.67
N VAL A 164 0.20 -13.79 -1.38
CA VAL A 164 1.15 -14.31 -0.39
C VAL A 164 0.97 -15.83 -0.23
N ALA A 165 -0.28 -16.30 -0.16
CA ALA A 165 -0.58 -17.73 -0.09
C ALA A 165 -0.10 -18.46 -1.36
N ASP A 166 -0.35 -17.90 -2.55
CA ASP A 166 0.16 -18.48 -3.80
C ASP A 166 1.68 -18.59 -3.81
N ARG A 167 2.39 -17.53 -3.41
CA ARG A 167 3.86 -17.52 -3.34
C ARG A 167 4.40 -18.52 -2.32
N LYS A 168 3.74 -18.66 -1.14
CA LYS A 168 4.08 -19.71 -0.17
C LYS A 168 3.90 -21.09 -0.75
N GLY A 169 2.83 -21.32 -1.50
CA GLY A 169 2.61 -22.57 -2.22
C GLY A 169 3.76 -22.91 -3.18
N ASP A 170 4.23 -21.92 -3.97
CA ASP A 170 5.37 -22.10 -4.89
C ASP A 170 6.64 -22.51 -4.14
N ILE A 171 6.94 -21.88 -3.01
CA ILE A 171 8.13 -22.17 -2.20
C ILE A 171 8.03 -23.58 -1.58
N LEU A 172 6.87 -23.94 -1.05
CA LEU A 172 6.62 -25.25 -0.46
C LEU A 172 6.69 -26.37 -1.51
N MET A 173 6.19 -26.13 -2.72
CA MET A 173 6.37 -27.05 -3.85
C MET A 173 7.85 -27.26 -4.17
N ALA A 174 8.65 -26.21 -4.19
CA ALA A 174 10.10 -26.28 -4.42
C ALA A 174 10.84 -27.04 -3.30
N GLN A 175 10.31 -27.03 -2.07
CA GLN A 175 10.80 -27.83 -0.95
C GLN A 175 10.31 -29.30 -1.00
N GLY A 176 9.44 -29.68 -1.94
CA GLY A 176 8.81 -31.00 -1.99
C GLY A 176 7.67 -31.20 -0.97
N LYS A 177 7.26 -30.15 -0.26
CA LYS A 177 6.18 -30.17 0.74
C LYS A 177 4.81 -30.01 0.07
N ARG A 178 4.43 -31.03 -0.70
CA ARG A 178 3.27 -30.97 -1.59
C ARG A 178 1.95 -30.70 -0.87
N ASP A 179 1.70 -31.35 0.26
CA ASP A 179 0.43 -31.21 1.00
C ASP A 179 0.29 -29.81 1.60
N GLU A 180 1.39 -29.27 2.13
CA GLU A 180 1.42 -27.88 2.63
C GLU A 180 1.22 -26.88 1.48
N ALA A 181 1.85 -27.11 0.34
CA ALA A 181 1.67 -26.27 -0.86
C ALA A 181 0.22 -26.28 -1.36
N GLN A 182 -0.44 -27.44 -1.40
CA GLN A 182 -1.86 -27.54 -1.74
C GLN A 182 -2.73 -26.69 -0.80
N ALA A 183 -2.45 -26.72 0.51
CA ALA A 183 -3.19 -25.92 1.48
C ALA A 183 -3.05 -24.42 1.21
N GLU A 184 -1.85 -23.96 0.88
CA GLU A 184 -1.61 -22.55 0.56
C GLU A 184 -2.25 -22.16 -0.79
N TYR A 185 -2.16 -22.97 -1.83
CA TYR A 185 -2.85 -22.71 -3.10
C TYR A 185 -4.38 -22.68 -2.97
N ARG A 186 -4.96 -23.50 -2.08
CA ARG A 186 -6.41 -23.44 -1.79
C ARG A 186 -6.79 -22.10 -1.15
N LYS A 187 -5.98 -21.57 -0.22
CA LYS A 187 -6.18 -20.24 0.36
C LYS A 187 -6.09 -19.17 -0.72
N ALA A 188 -5.10 -19.24 -1.59
CA ALA A 188 -4.96 -18.31 -2.71
C ALA A 188 -6.19 -18.33 -3.61
N TRP A 189 -6.63 -19.51 -4.03
CA TRP A 189 -7.76 -19.68 -4.95
C TRP A 189 -9.09 -19.21 -4.36
N THR A 190 -9.33 -19.48 -3.08
CA THR A 190 -10.56 -19.04 -2.38
C THR A 190 -10.55 -17.55 -2.07
N GLY A 191 -9.39 -16.96 -1.81
CA GLY A 191 -9.25 -15.54 -1.51
C GLY A 191 -9.27 -14.63 -2.75
N LEU A 192 -9.01 -15.17 -3.95
CA LEU A 192 -9.10 -14.43 -5.20
C LEU A 192 -10.55 -14.30 -5.66
N GLY A 193 -10.93 -13.10 -6.11
CA GLY A 193 -12.23 -12.86 -6.73
C GLY A 193 -12.47 -13.77 -7.95
N ALA A 194 -13.73 -14.16 -8.17
CA ALA A 194 -14.10 -15.07 -9.27
C ALA A 194 -13.73 -14.55 -10.67
N THR A 195 -13.65 -13.22 -10.82
CA THR A 195 -13.31 -12.54 -12.08
C THR A 195 -11.83 -12.22 -12.23
N SER A 196 -11.00 -12.58 -11.25
CA SER A 196 -9.55 -12.33 -11.32
C SER A 196 -8.88 -13.24 -12.33
N ASP A 197 -8.18 -12.66 -13.30
CA ASP A 197 -7.39 -13.45 -14.27
C ASP A 197 -6.28 -14.26 -13.59
N TYR A 198 -5.74 -13.76 -12.48
CA TYR A 198 -4.73 -14.47 -11.69
C TYR A 198 -5.25 -15.77 -11.09
N ARG A 199 -6.55 -15.89 -10.87
CA ARG A 199 -7.18 -17.11 -10.35
C ARG A 199 -6.96 -18.31 -11.28
N ARG A 200 -6.89 -18.08 -12.59
CA ARG A 200 -6.58 -19.15 -13.57
C ARG A 200 -5.19 -19.73 -13.39
N LEU A 201 -4.22 -18.88 -13.04
CA LEU A 201 -2.86 -19.34 -12.75
C LEU A 201 -2.85 -20.23 -11.50
N VAL A 202 -3.54 -19.82 -10.44
CA VAL A 202 -3.64 -20.61 -9.20
C VAL A 202 -4.40 -21.92 -9.45
N GLU A 203 -5.43 -21.92 -10.28
CA GLU A 203 -6.14 -23.13 -10.71
C GLU A 203 -5.18 -24.12 -11.40
N PHE A 204 -4.34 -23.63 -12.31
CA PHE A 204 -3.32 -24.45 -12.94
C PHE A 204 -2.34 -25.06 -11.94
N LYS A 205 -1.87 -24.27 -10.96
CA LYS A 205 -0.97 -24.74 -9.90
C LYS A 205 -1.63 -25.79 -8.98
N LEU A 206 -2.91 -25.61 -8.63
CA LEU A 206 -3.70 -26.59 -7.88
C LEU A 206 -3.78 -27.93 -8.62
N ASN A 207 -4.13 -27.88 -9.92
CA ASN A 207 -4.19 -29.08 -10.76
C ASN A 207 -2.83 -29.80 -10.82
N ALA A 208 -1.74 -29.04 -11.02
CA ALA A 208 -0.37 -29.57 -11.01
C ALA A 208 0.01 -30.18 -9.66
N ALA A 209 -0.50 -29.62 -8.57
CA ALA A 209 -0.34 -30.15 -7.22
C ALA A 209 -1.26 -31.37 -6.93
N GLY A 210 -2.18 -31.71 -7.86
CA GLY A 210 -3.08 -32.87 -7.72
C GLY A 210 -4.41 -32.55 -7.01
N VAL A 211 -4.84 -31.29 -7.01
CA VAL A 211 -6.11 -30.84 -6.45
C VAL A 211 -7.00 -30.33 -7.56
N ASP A 212 -8.22 -30.88 -7.69
CA ASP A 212 -9.22 -30.33 -8.60
C ASP A 212 -9.90 -29.09 -7.99
N PRO A 213 -9.71 -27.89 -8.56
CA PRO A 213 -10.33 -26.67 -8.02
C PRO A 213 -11.86 -26.70 -8.04
N LYS A 214 -12.47 -27.50 -8.91
CA LYS A 214 -13.94 -27.65 -8.95
C LYS A 214 -14.48 -28.27 -7.66
N SER A 215 -13.69 -29.12 -7.00
CA SER A 215 -14.05 -29.71 -5.71
C SER A 215 -14.04 -28.68 -4.56
N LEU A 216 -13.46 -27.51 -4.79
CA LEU A 216 -13.37 -26.41 -3.80
C LEU A 216 -14.48 -25.35 -4.01
N ALA A 217 -15.20 -25.39 -5.13
CA ALA A 217 -16.34 -24.51 -5.35
C ALA A 217 -17.43 -24.79 -4.31
N PRO A 218 -18.08 -23.77 -3.71
CA PRO A 218 -19.25 -24.02 -2.87
C PRO A 218 -20.26 -24.78 -3.70
N VAL A 219 -20.76 -25.90 -3.17
CA VAL A 219 -21.85 -26.65 -3.79
C VAL A 219 -23.06 -25.71 -3.79
N ILE A 220 -23.37 -25.13 -4.96
CA ILE A 220 -24.62 -24.40 -5.14
C ILE A 220 -25.71 -25.46 -5.15
N THR A 221 -26.29 -25.78 -4.01
CA THR A 221 -27.52 -26.54 -3.94
C THR A 221 -28.62 -25.69 -4.58
N VAL A 222 -28.82 -25.92 -5.86
CA VAL A 222 -30.02 -25.41 -6.55
C VAL A 222 -31.21 -26.18 -5.96
N THR A 223 -31.85 -25.58 -4.96
CA THR A 223 -33.15 -26.09 -4.49
C THR A 223 -34.11 -25.98 -5.67
N PRO A 224 -34.64 -27.10 -6.19
CA PRO A 224 -35.61 -27.02 -7.28
C PRO A 224 -36.81 -26.18 -6.79
N ALA A 225 -37.19 -25.16 -7.55
CA ALA A 225 -38.40 -24.40 -7.27
C ALA A 225 -39.57 -25.35 -7.23
N ALA A 226 -40.33 -25.35 -6.11
CA ALA A 226 -41.52 -26.13 -5.97
C ALA A 226 -42.51 -25.81 -7.13
N PRO A 227 -43.16 -26.83 -7.74
CA PRO A 227 -44.09 -26.61 -8.81
C PRO A 227 -45.25 -25.73 -8.30
N LYS A 228 -45.53 -24.64 -9.01
CA LYS A 228 -46.69 -23.81 -8.78
C LYS A 228 -47.92 -24.66 -9.15
N THR A 229 -48.64 -25.15 -8.14
CA THR A 229 -49.99 -25.74 -8.34
C THR A 229 -50.94 -24.62 -8.74
N SER A 230 -51.51 -24.76 -9.94
CA SER A 230 -52.60 -23.95 -10.51
C SER A 230 -53.90 -24.26 -9.79
#